data_75c82bd87442be45b5dbbd231ad3d279
#
_entry.id   75c82bd87442be45b5dbbd231ad3d279
#
_cell.length_a   1.000
_cell.length_b   1.000
_cell.length_c   1.000
_cell.angle_alpha   90.00
_cell.angle_beta   90.00
_cell.angle_gamma   90.00
#
_symmetry.space_group_name_H-M   'P 1'
#
loop_
_entity.id
_entity.type
_entity.pdbx_description
1 polymer ?
#
loop_
_entity_poly.entity_id
_entity_poly.type
_entity_poly.pdbx_seq_one_letter_code
_entity_poly.pdbx_strand_id
1 'polypeptide(L)'
;VCANSYDGPVNASMVTKKGKPVITEGKEGEAVDVKATIKVIEKYLNDGWQGEDGTITAKSKMTKPEIQASDLKELSDVLGTFQTYYGDDGSSKAINVEAGANHIGGHLVKPGEEFSANAAMEPYTEENGYTEGGSYENGQVVQTMGGGICQVSTTLYNALLLAEVEITERMPHSMLIDYVEPSMDAAIADDVKDLKFKNNYKTPIYIESVLSDGYLTFNIYGKETR
;
A
#
# COMPACT_ATOMS: atom_id res chain seq x y z
N VAL A 1 -18.15 -0.81 19.21
CA VAL A 1 -17.66 0.21 18.26
C VAL A 1 -16.53 0.94 18.95
N CYS A 2 -15.30 0.76 18.51
CA CYS A 2 -14.18 1.58 19.00
C CYS A 2 -14.23 2.91 18.25
N ALA A 3 -14.53 4.01 18.94
CA ALA A 3 -14.27 5.32 18.39
C ALA A 3 -12.75 5.53 18.35
N ASN A 4 -12.17 5.71 17.18
CA ASN A 4 -10.77 6.13 17.01
C ASN A 4 -10.67 7.58 17.50
N SER A 5 -10.28 7.75 18.76
CA SER A 5 -10.09 9.07 19.39
C SER A 5 -8.59 9.43 19.55
N TYR A 6 -7.70 8.66 18.95
CA TYR A 6 -6.26 8.88 19.09
C TYR A 6 -5.65 9.29 17.75
N ASP A 7 -4.85 10.34 17.77
CA ASP A 7 -3.95 10.67 16.65
C ASP A 7 -2.77 9.68 16.69
N GLY A 8 -2.85 8.63 15.88
CA GLY A 8 -1.83 7.60 15.76
C GLY A 8 -0.48 8.13 15.25
N PRO A 9 0.58 7.33 15.36
CA PRO A 9 1.87 7.71 14.80
C PRO A 9 1.78 7.84 13.27
N VAL A 10 2.48 8.83 12.72
CA VAL A 10 2.58 9.09 11.29
C VAL A 10 3.97 8.71 10.81
N ASN A 11 4.08 7.82 9.85
CA ASN A 11 5.35 7.40 9.27
C ASN A 11 6.07 8.57 8.57
N ALA A 12 7.39 8.55 8.61
CA ALA A 12 8.19 9.38 7.72
C ALA A 12 7.90 8.97 6.27
N SER A 13 7.92 9.94 5.37
CA SER A 13 7.67 9.73 3.95
C SER A 13 8.75 10.38 3.09
N MET A 14 8.89 9.89 1.87
CA MET A 14 9.79 10.45 0.89
C MET A 14 9.01 10.74 -0.40
N VAL A 15 9.20 11.92 -0.95
CA VAL A 15 8.57 12.36 -2.19
C VAL A 15 9.59 13.02 -3.11
N THR A 16 9.41 12.84 -4.41
CA THR A 16 10.24 13.51 -5.42
C THR A 16 9.83 14.96 -5.59
N LYS A 17 10.75 15.90 -5.32
CA LYS A 17 10.57 17.31 -5.66
C LYS A 17 11.72 17.78 -6.56
N LYS A 18 11.36 18.24 -7.76
CA LYS A 18 12.36 18.71 -8.76
C LYS A 18 13.46 17.68 -9.03
N GLY A 19 13.08 16.40 -9.15
CA GLY A 19 14.00 15.29 -9.43
C GLY A 19 14.90 14.87 -8.27
N LYS A 20 14.62 15.32 -7.04
CA LYS A 20 15.38 14.94 -5.84
C LYS A 20 14.46 14.41 -4.75
N PRO A 21 14.86 13.37 -4.01
CA PRO A 21 14.11 12.88 -2.87
C PRO A 21 14.08 13.93 -1.75
N VAL A 22 12.91 14.18 -1.21
CA VAL A 22 12.68 15.05 -0.04
C VAL A 22 11.99 14.23 1.02
N ILE A 23 12.62 14.10 2.18
CA ILE A 23 12.11 13.34 3.32
C ILE A 23 11.27 14.26 4.20
N THR A 24 10.09 13.80 4.57
CA THR A 24 9.24 14.41 5.61
C THR A 24 9.37 13.58 6.87
N GLU A 25 9.66 14.22 8.01
CA GLU A 25 9.78 13.56 9.30
C GLU A 25 8.46 12.92 9.72
N GLY A 26 8.56 11.73 10.31
CA GLY A 26 7.43 11.09 10.97
C GLY A 26 7.09 11.76 12.30
N LYS A 27 5.92 11.47 12.84
CA LYS A 27 5.46 11.98 14.12
C LYS A 27 5.09 10.84 15.06
N GLU A 28 5.51 10.95 16.31
CA GLU A 28 4.98 10.09 17.38
C GLU A 28 3.49 10.40 17.58
N GLY A 29 2.73 9.38 17.93
CA GLY A 29 1.30 9.51 18.19
C GLY A 29 0.81 8.53 19.25
N GLU A 30 -0.40 8.73 19.70
CA GLU A 30 -1.02 7.80 20.65
C GLU A 30 -1.57 6.57 19.92
N ALA A 31 -1.26 5.39 20.43
CA ALA A 31 -1.83 4.13 20.00
C ALA A 31 -2.38 3.35 21.19
N VAL A 32 -3.35 2.48 20.94
CA VAL A 32 -3.90 1.61 21.99
C VAL A 32 -2.80 0.71 22.55
N ASP A 33 -2.59 0.76 23.87
CA ASP A 33 -1.79 -0.23 24.57
C ASP A 33 -2.63 -1.50 24.77
N VAL A 34 -2.50 -2.43 23.82
CA VAL A 34 -3.27 -3.68 23.80
C VAL A 34 -3.05 -4.47 25.07
N LYS A 35 -1.80 -4.58 25.57
CA LYS A 35 -1.50 -5.35 26.79
C LYS A 35 -2.14 -4.73 28.05
N ALA A 36 -2.06 -3.41 28.17
CA ALA A 36 -2.69 -2.72 29.29
C ALA A 36 -4.22 -2.73 29.19
N THR A 37 -4.77 -2.63 27.97
CA THR A 37 -6.21 -2.69 27.72
C THR A 37 -6.78 -4.08 28.03
N ILE A 38 -6.10 -5.16 27.63
CA ILE A 38 -6.51 -6.54 27.97
C ILE A 38 -6.63 -6.70 29.49
N LYS A 39 -5.66 -6.21 30.27
CA LYS A 39 -5.74 -6.27 31.73
C LYS A 39 -6.96 -5.53 32.32
N VAL A 40 -7.36 -4.42 31.70
CA VAL A 40 -8.57 -3.68 32.09
C VAL A 40 -9.82 -4.51 31.78
N ILE A 41 -9.85 -5.16 30.59
CA ILE A 41 -10.95 -6.05 30.18
C ILE A 41 -11.06 -7.25 31.15
N GLU A 42 -9.93 -7.94 31.38
CA GLU A 42 -9.88 -9.10 32.29
C GLU A 42 -10.37 -8.73 33.69
N LYS A 43 -9.91 -7.59 34.21
CA LYS A 43 -10.36 -7.10 35.50
C LYS A 43 -11.87 -6.85 35.51
N TYR A 44 -12.41 -6.15 34.51
CA TYR A 44 -13.86 -5.88 34.41
C TYR A 44 -14.68 -7.17 34.39
N LEU A 45 -14.26 -8.17 33.62
CA LEU A 45 -14.95 -9.46 33.54
C LEU A 45 -14.87 -10.26 34.84
N ASN A 46 -13.75 -10.19 35.56
CA ASN A 46 -13.54 -10.92 36.81
C ASN A 46 -14.19 -10.25 38.05
N ASP A 47 -14.45 -8.94 37.97
CA ASP A 47 -15.06 -8.19 39.10
C ASP A 47 -16.57 -8.39 39.26
N GLY A 48 -17.13 -9.47 38.66
CA GLY A 48 -18.52 -9.87 38.86
C GLY A 48 -19.47 -9.49 37.73
N TRP A 49 -18.95 -9.32 36.49
CA TRP A 49 -19.80 -9.10 35.32
C TRP A 49 -20.85 -10.21 35.15
N GLN A 50 -22.11 -9.82 34.96
CA GLN A 50 -23.27 -10.73 34.91
C GLN A 50 -23.88 -10.86 33.50
N GLY A 51 -23.16 -10.39 32.44
CA GLY A 51 -23.64 -10.44 31.06
C GLY A 51 -24.30 -9.15 30.56
N GLU A 52 -24.27 -8.09 31.38
CA GLU A 52 -24.78 -6.78 31.01
C GLU A 52 -23.81 -6.03 30.06
N ASP A 53 -24.37 -5.10 29.25
CA ASP A 53 -23.56 -4.19 28.42
C ASP A 53 -22.76 -3.23 29.32
N GLY A 54 -21.50 -3.05 28.99
CA GLY A 54 -20.59 -2.16 29.69
C GLY A 54 -19.63 -1.41 28.78
N THR A 55 -19.08 -0.32 29.31
CA THR A 55 -18.07 0.48 28.57
C THR A 55 -16.75 0.41 29.31
N ILE A 56 -15.69 0.09 28.56
CA ILE A 56 -14.32 0.08 29.06
C ILE A 56 -13.51 1.11 28.28
N THR A 57 -12.75 1.94 28.99
CA THR A 57 -11.81 2.87 28.36
C THR A 57 -10.50 2.14 28.07
N ALA A 58 -10.15 2.04 26.80
CA ALA A 58 -8.86 1.51 26.37
C ALA A 58 -7.70 2.37 26.92
N LYS A 59 -6.58 1.73 27.24
CA LYS A 59 -5.34 2.41 27.61
C LYS A 59 -4.57 2.76 26.34
N SER A 60 -3.98 3.96 26.31
CA SER A 60 -3.12 4.42 25.23
C SER A 60 -1.68 4.57 25.70
N LYS A 61 -0.77 4.61 24.76
CA LYS A 61 0.64 4.96 24.95
C LYS A 61 1.17 5.72 23.74
N MET A 62 2.15 6.59 23.96
CA MET A 62 2.92 7.18 22.87
C MET A 62 3.70 6.10 22.14
N THR A 63 3.61 6.11 20.83
CA THR A 63 4.26 5.13 19.94
C THR A 63 4.99 5.88 18.84
N LYS A 64 6.21 5.43 18.54
CA LYS A 64 7.00 5.96 17.42
C LYS A 64 6.44 5.44 16.09
N PRO A 65 6.62 6.20 15.00
CA PRO A 65 6.30 5.71 13.67
C PRO A 65 7.15 4.48 13.34
N GLU A 66 6.59 3.60 12.54
CA GLU A 66 7.27 2.38 12.08
C GLU A 66 8.42 2.73 11.13
N ILE A 67 8.21 3.73 10.26
CA ILE A 67 9.23 4.27 9.36
C ILE A 67 9.66 5.62 9.91
N GLN A 68 10.95 5.73 10.25
CA GLN A 68 11.57 6.97 10.71
C GLN A 68 12.36 7.62 9.57
N ALA A 69 12.61 8.93 9.64
CA ALA A 69 13.40 9.62 8.62
C ALA A 69 14.82 9.07 8.49
N SER A 70 15.38 8.50 9.57
CA SER A 70 16.68 7.81 9.55
C SER A 70 16.69 6.63 8.57
N ASP A 71 15.57 5.92 8.43
CA ASP A 71 15.46 4.74 7.58
C ASP A 71 15.45 5.12 6.09
N LEU A 72 15.05 6.35 5.77
CA LEU A 72 14.96 6.90 4.43
C LEU A 72 16.22 7.64 3.97
N LYS A 73 17.09 8.05 4.89
CA LYS A 73 18.26 8.91 4.55
C LYS A 73 19.27 8.26 3.60
N GLU A 74 19.37 6.95 3.60
CA GLU A 74 20.30 6.21 2.73
C GLU A 74 19.71 5.88 1.36
N LEU A 75 18.41 6.15 1.15
CA LEU A 75 17.68 5.85 -0.07
C LEU A 75 17.73 7.06 -1.01
N SER A 76 18.92 7.33 -1.58
CA SER A 76 19.17 8.53 -2.38
C SER A 76 18.88 8.37 -3.86
N ASP A 77 18.77 7.12 -4.34
CA ASP A 77 18.75 6.82 -5.75
C ASP A 77 17.39 6.30 -6.18
N VAL A 78 16.94 6.71 -7.38
CA VAL A 78 15.78 6.11 -8.04
C VAL A 78 16.28 4.89 -8.81
N LEU A 79 16.00 3.70 -8.32
CA LEU A 79 16.43 2.44 -8.93
C LEU A 79 15.59 2.08 -10.16
N GLY A 80 14.30 2.44 -10.14
CA GLY A 80 13.37 2.23 -11.24
C GLY A 80 12.18 3.17 -11.14
N THR A 81 11.67 3.59 -12.28
CA THR A 81 10.48 4.43 -12.39
C THR A 81 9.65 3.99 -13.59
N PHE A 82 8.34 3.93 -13.43
CA PHE A 82 7.43 3.64 -14.52
C PHE A 82 6.10 4.35 -14.30
N GLN A 83 5.45 4.74 -15.41
CA GLN A 83 4.16 5.43 -15.35
C GLN A 83 3.18 4.87 -16.36
N THR A 84 1.89 4.93 -16.03
CA THR A 84 0.77 4.66 -16.94
C THR A 84 -0.28 5.74 -16.82
N TYR A 85 -0.97 6.02 -17.93
CA TYR A 85 -2.11 6.93 -17.94
C TYR A 85 -3.37 6.17 -17.54
N TYR A 86 -4.05 6.61 -16.48
CA TYR A 86 -5.31 6.00 -15.99
C TYR A 86 -6.54 6.88 -16.24
N GLY A 87 -6.31 8.17 -16.56
CA GLY A 87 -7.36 9.19 -16.69
C GLY A 87 -7.70 9.81 -15.33
N ASP A 88 -7.84 11.13 -15.30
CA ASP A 88 -8.28 11.89 -14.12
C ASP A 88 -9.65 12.50 -14.44
N ASP A 89 -10.63 11.61 -14.63
CA ASP A 89 -11.98 11.97 -15.08
C ASP A 89 -13.06 11.70 -14.01
N GLY A 90 -12.64 11.30 -12.80
CA GLY A 90 -13.55 10.95 -11.71
C GLY A 90 -14.34 9.66 -11.94
N SER A 91 -13.95 8.85 -12.93
CA SER A 91 -14.54 7.54 -13.17
C SER A 91 -14.27 6.59 -12.01
N SER A 92 -15.07 5.54 -11.87
CA SER A 92 -14.83 4.47 -10.89
C SER A 92 -13.42 3.88 -11.03
N LYS A 93 -12.93 3.72 -12.27
CA LYS A 93 -11.58 3.26 -12.55
C LYS A 93 -10.52 4.22 -11.96
N ALA A 94 -10.68 5.53 -12.21
CA ALA A 94 -9.74 6.53 -11.69
C ALA A 94 -9.71 6.51 -10.15
N ILE A 95 -10.88 6.53 -9.50
CA ILE A 95 -11.01 6.45 -8.04
C ILE A 95 -10.28 5.21 -7.49
N ASN A 96 -10.51 4.03 -8.09
CA ASN A 96 -9.91 2.78 -7.65
C ASN A 96 -8.38 2.75 -7.85
N VAL A 97 -7.88 3.28 -8.97
CA VAL A 97 -6.44 3.39 -9.23
C VAL A 97 -5.78 4.32 -8.21
N GLU A 98 -6.39 5.45 -7.89
CA GLU A 98 -5.89 6.38 -6.88
C GLU A 98 -5.88 5.75 -5.49
N ALA A 99 -6.96 5.07 -5.10
CA ALA A 99 -7.04 4.34 -3.83
C ALA A 99 -5.93 3.28 -3.74
N GLY A 100 -5.81 2.39 -4.73
CA GLY A 100 -4.79 1.34 -4.74
C GLY A 100 -3.36 1.89 -4.75
N ALA A 101 -3.10 2.97 -5.50
CA ALA A 101 -1.80 3.63 -5.53
C ALA A 101 -1.42 4.23 -4.17
N ASN A 102 -2.38 4.83 -3.46
CA ASN A 102 -2.18 5.38 -2.13
C ASN A 102 -1.94 4.28 -1.08
N HIS A 103 -2.56 3.12 -1.24
CA HIS A 103 -2.32 1.96 -0.36
C HIS A 103 -0.92 1.35 -0.55
N ILE A 104 -0.39 1.34 -1.78
CA ILE A 104 0.97 0.83 -2.06
C ILE A 104 2.05 1.86 -1.74
N GLY A 105 1.79 3.14 -2.01
CA GLY A 105 2.75 4.20 -1.76
C GLY A 105 3.11 4.36 -0.29
N GLY A 106 4.38 4.62 -0.01
CA GLY A 106 4.86 4.83 1.36
C GLY A 106 5.42 3.59 2.05
N HIS A 107 5.42 2.42 1.40
CA HIS A 107 5.99 1.21 1.97
C HIS A 107 7.51 1.17 1.89
N LEU A 108 8.13 0.76 3.00
CA LEU A 108 9.56 0.46 3.11
C LEU A 108 9.73 -1.05 3.23
N VAL A 109 10.34 -1.66 2.21
CA VAL A 109 10.55 -3.12 2.15
C VAL A 109 12.00 -3.41 2.52
N LYS A 110 12.20 -4.14 3.61
CA LYS A 110 13.53 -4.47 4.16
C LYS A 110 14.26 -5.52 3.31
N PRO A 111 15.60 -5.61 3.41
CA PRO A 111 16.36 -6.66 2.74
C PRO A 111 15.81 -8.05 3.02
N GLY A 112 15.54 -8.81 1.97
CA GLY A 112 15.00 -10.16 2.04
C GLY A 112 13.51 -10.27 2.35
N GLU A 113 12.83 -9.17 2.61
CA GLU A 113 11.38 -9.11 2.81
C GLU A 113 10.63 -9.30 1.48
N GLU A 114 9.53 -10.04 1.53
CA GLU A 114 8.60 -10.17 0.41
C GLU A 114 7.42 -9.24 0.62
N PHE A 115 7.01 -8.56 -0.44
CA PHE A 115 5.87 -7.66 -0.48
C PHE A 115 4.80 -8.21 -1.43
N SER A 116 3.55 -8.16 -1.00
CA SER A 116 2.36 -8.51 -1.78
C SER A 116 1.60 -7.24 -2.13
N ALA A 117 1.40 -6.98 -3.41
CA ALA A 117 0.62 -5.84 -3.87
C ALA A 117 -0.86 -6.00 -3.51
N ASN A 118 -1.41 -7.22 -3.63
CA ASN A 118 -2.79 -7.49 -3.27
C ASN A 118 -3.03 -7.24 -1.78
N ALA A 119 -2.21 -7.83 -0.91
CA ALA A 119 -2.34 -7.66 0.54
C ALA A 119 -2.19 -6.19 0.99
N ALA A 120 -1.38 -5.39 0.29
CA ALA A 120 -1.23 -3.97 0.59
C ALA A 120 -2.46 -3.13 0.20
N MET A 121 -3.20 -3.55 -0.84
CA MET A 121 -4.38 -2.84 -1.34
C MET A 121 -5.68 -3.29 -0.66
N GLU A 122 -5.74 -4.50 -0.10
CA GLU A 122 -6.91 -5.02 0.61
C GLU A 122 -7.16 -4.33 1.96
N PRO A 123 -8.42 -4.39 2.47
CA PRO A 123 -9.62 -4.90 1.80
C PRO A 123 -10.20 -3.90 0.80
N TYR A 124 -10.75 -4.41 -0.30
CA TYR A 124 -11.42 -3.60 -1.33
C TYR A 124 -12.80 -3.17 -0.86
N THR A 125 -12.90 -2.08 -0.11
CA THR A 125 -14.13 -1.56 0.49
C THR A 125 -14.26 -0.05 0.26
N GLU A 126 -15.48 0.48 0.36
CA GLU A 126 -15.72 1.92 0.31
C GLU A 126 -14.97 2.68 1.41
N GLU A 127 -14.83 2.09 2.60
CA GLU A 127 -14.08 2.67 3.72
C GLU A 127 -12.59 2.89 3.38
N ASN A 128 -12.03 2.02 2.52
CA ASN A 128 -10.67 2.13 2.00
C ASN A 128 -10.57 2.94 0.70
N GLY A 129 -11.66 3.61 0.29
CA GLY A 129 -11.66 4.51 -0.85
C GLY A 129 -11.97 3.86 -2.19
N TYR A 130 -12.35 2.57 -2.20
CA TYR A 130 -12.73 1.87 -3.43
C TYR A 130 -14.21 2.03 -3.76
N THR A 131 -14.54 1.83 -5.05
CA THR A 131 -15.91 1.82 -5.55
C THR A 131 -16.10 0.69 -6.56
N GLU A 132 -17.34 0.37 -6.91
CA GLU A 132 -17.62 -0.57 -7.99
C GLU A 132 -17.11 -0.05 -9.33
N GLY A 133 -16.39 -0.87 -10.07
CA GLY A 133 -15.82 -0.55 -11.37
C GLY A 133 -15.73 -1.77 -12.28
N GLY A 134 -15.48 -1.53 -13.57
CA GLY A 134 -15.37 -2.60 -14.56
C GLY A 134 -14.13 -3.46 -14.33
N SER A 135 -14.34 -4.77 -14.24
CA SER A 135 -13.28 -5.80 -14.19
C SER A 135 -13.49 -6.81 -15.30
N TYR A 136 -12.41 -7.45 -15.73
CA TYR A 136 -12.48 -8.54 -16.72
C TYR A 136 -12.54 -9.88 -16.01
N GLU A 137 -13.65 -10.59 -16.15
CA GLU A 137 -13.86 -11.91 -15.57
C GLU A 137 -14.42 -12.86 -16.62
N ASN A 138 -13.75 -13.99 -16.85
CA ASN A 138 -14.15 -15.02 -17.83
C ASN A 138 -14.46 -14.46 -19.25
N GLY A 139 -13.72 -13.45 -19.69
CA GLY A 139 -13.89 -12.80 -21.00
C GLY A 139 -15.06 -11.82 -21.08
N GLN A 140 -15.66 -11.45 -19.96
CA GLN A 140 -16.74 -10.47 -19.85
C GLN A 140 -16.34 -9.32 -18.94
N VAL A 141 -16.96 -8.15 -19.14
CA VAL A 141 -16.84 -7.02 -18.21
C VAL A 141 -17.91 -7.18 -17.14
N VAL A 142 -17.48 -7.26 -15.89
CA VAL A 142 -18.35 -7.32 -14.70
C VAL A 142 -18.07 -6.11 -13.81
N GLN A 143 -19.01 -5.76 -12.94
CA GLN A 143 -18.78 -4.71 -11.93
C GLN A 143 -18.33 -5.38 -10.65
N THR A 144 -17.16 -4.98 -10.16
CA THR A 144 -16.59 -5.47 -8.90
C THR A 144 -16.02 -4.32 -8.09
N MET A 145 -16.02 -4.44 -6.78
CA MET A 145 -15.33 -3.49 -5.91
C MET A 145 -13.83 -3.45 -6.27
N GLY A 146 -13.26 -2.25 -6.46
CA GLY A 146 -11.87 -2.10 -6.88
C GLY A 146 -11.63 -2.36 -8.38
N GLY A 147 -12.65 -2.42 -9.24
CA GLY A 147 -12.46 -2.61 -10.68
C GLY A 147 -11.50 -1.60 -11.30
N GLY A 148 -10.46 -2.10 -12.02
CA GLY A 148 -9.39 -1.29 -12.62
C GLY A 148 -8.05 -1.29 -11.90
N ILE A 149 -7.96 -1.82 -10.67
CA ILE A 149 -6.73 -1.83 -9.84
C ILE A 149 -5.56 -2.63 -10.43
N CYS A 150 -5.79 -3.54 -11.35
CA CYS A 150 -4.70 -4.23 -12.06
C CYS A 150 -3.75 -3.26 -12.78
N GLN A 151 -4.20 -2.03 -13.07
CA GLN A 151 -3.30 -1.01 -13.60
C GLN A 151 -2.29 -0.54 -12.56
N VAL A 152 -2.65 -0.54 -11.27
CA VAL A 152 -1.75 -0.22 -10.16
C VAL A 152 -0.63 -1.27 -10.06
N SER A 153 -1.01 -2.56 -9.97
CA SER A 153 -0.03 -3.65 -9.92
C SER A 153 0.83 -3.72 -11.18
N THR A 154 0.28 -3.47 -12.36
CA THR A 154 1.03 -3.42 -13.62
C THR A 154 2.05 -2.28 -13.64
N THR A 155 1.67 -1.10 -13.18
CA THR A 155 2.60 0.05 -13.12
C THR A 155 3.73 -0.21 -12.14
N LEU A 156 3.40 -0.77 -10.96
CA LEU A 156 4.39 -1.18 -9.97
C LEU A 156 5.34 -2.25 -10.53
N TYR A 157 4.80 -3.29 -11.18
CA TYR A 157 5.59 -4.38 -11.78
C TYR A 157 6.68 -3.85 -12.71
N ASN A 158 6.33 -2.92 -13.59
CA ASN A 158 7.31 -2.33 -14.51
C ASN A 158 8.36 -1.48 -13.80
N ALA A 159 8.00 -0.73 -12.79
CA ALA A 159 8.96 0.01 -11.97
C ALA A 159 9.93 -0.94 -11.24
N LEU A 160 9.43 -2.08 -10.72
CA LEU A 160 10.23 -3.12 -10.07
C LEU A 160 11.17 -3.82 -11.06
N LEU A 161 10.74 -4.10 -12.30
CA LEU A 161 11.61 -4.65 -13.34
C LEU A 161 12.77 -3.72 -13.66
N LEU A 162 12.51 -2.43 -13.80
CA LEU A 162 13.54 -1.41 -14.03
C LEU A 162 14.49 -1.25 -12.83
N ALA A 163 13.98 -1.50 -11.62
CA ALA A 163 14.77 -1.54 -10.41
C ALA A 163 15.51 -2.87 -10.19
N GLU A 164 15.37 -3.86 -11.08
CA GLU A 164 15.97 -5.21 -10.98
C GLU A 164 15.64 -5.92 -9.65
N VAL A 165 14.43 -5.69 -9.13
CA VAL A 165 13.92 -6.36 -7.93
C VAL A 165 13.44 -7.76 -8.29
N GLU A 166 13.67 -8.74 -7.42
CA GLU A 166 13.27 -10.13 -7.61
C GLU A 166 11.73 -10.27 -7.58
N ILE A 167 11.13 -10.56 -8.74
CA ILE A 167 9.68 -10.84 -8.83
C ILE A 167 9.45 -12.29 -8.44
N THR A 168 8.69 -12.53 -7.38
CA THR A 168 8.41 -13.89 -6.86
C THR A 168 7.07 -14.44 -7.35
N GLU A 169 6.11 -13.56 -7.65
CA GLU A 169 4.83 -13.94 -8.25
C GLU A 169 4.35 -12.86 -9.21
N ARG A 170 3.93 -13.27 -10.39
CA ARG A 170 3.28 -12.41 -11.41
C ARG A 170 2.41 -13.24 -12.31
N MET A 171 1.19 -12.82 -12.54
CA MET A 171 0.25 -13.45 -13.47
C MET A 171 -0.18 -12.45 -14.55
N PRO A 172 -0.28 -12.87 -15.83
CA PRO A 172 -0.80 -12.01 -16.87
C PRO A 172 -2.33 -11.92 -16.83
N HIS A 173 -2.87 -10.90 -17.49
CA HIS A 173 -4.30 -10.86 -17.81
C HIS A 173 -4.64 -11.97 -18.79
N SER A 174 -5.90 -12.40 -18.75
CA SER A 174 -6.45 -13.35 -19.74
C SER A 174 -6.76 -12.69 -21.09
N MET A 175 -6.77 -11.36 -21.15
CA MET A 175 -7.05 -10.54 -22.33
C MET A 175 -5.98 -9.47 -22.48
N LEU A 176 -5.78 -9.00 -23.72
CA LEU A 176 -4.89 -7.86 -23.96
C LEU A 176 -5.44 -6.59 -23.29
N ILE A 177 -4.55 -5.87 -22.69
CA ILE A 177 -4.79 -4.54 -22.10
C ILE A 177 -4.05 -3.49 -22.94
N ASP A 178 -4.43 -2.23 -22.86
CA ASP A 178 -4.01 -1.16 -23.74
C ASP A 178 -3.06 -0.12 -23.10
N TYR A 179 -2.85 -0.19 -21.79
CA TYR A 179 -2.04 0.77 -21.05
C TYR A 179 -0.56 0.37 -20.88
N VAL A 180 -0.17 -0.83 -21.31
CA VAL A 180 1.22 -1.30 -21.45
C VAL A 180 1.37 -2.22 -22.65
N GLU A 181 2.62 -2.43 -23.09
CA GLU A 181 2.94 -3.39 -24.12
C GLU A 181 2.62 -4.84 -23.70
N PRO A 182 2.33 -5.76 -24.65
CA PRO A 182 2.07 -7.15 -24.34
C PRO A 182 3.16 -7.79 -23.48
N SER A 183 2.78 -8.60 -22.52
CA SER A 183 3.63 -9.26 -21.53
C SER A 183 4.25 -8.36 -20.45
N MET A 184 3.94 -7.07 -20.45
CA MET A 184 4.37 -6.11 -19.43
C MET A 184 3.32 -5.87 -18.35
N ASP A 185 2.27 -6.67 -18.32
CA ASP A 185 1.17 -6.56 -17.38
C ASP A 185 1.34 -7.46 -16.13
N ALA A 186 0.68 -7.12 -15.06
CA ALA A 186 0.56 -7.92 -13.85
C ALA A 186 -0.88 -7.84 -13.34
N ALA A 187 -1.64 -8.91 -13.51
CA ALA A 187 -3.01 -8.99 -13.04
C ALA A 187 -3.05 -9.41 -11.57
N ILE A 188 -3.99 -8.84 -10.83
CA ILE A 188 -4.33 -9.27 -9.47
C ILE A 188 -5.82 -9.64 -9.41
N ALA A 189 -6.16 -10.63 -8.61
CA ALA A 189 -7.54 -11.07 -8.43
C ALA A 189 -7.65 -11.88 -7.13
N ASP A 190 -8.27 -11.32 -6.11
CA ASP A 190 -8.50 -11.93 -4.81
C ASP A 190 -7.31 -12.83 -4.36
N ASP A 191 -7.59 -14.04 -3.88
CA ASP A 191 -6.57 -15.01 -3.47
C ASP A 191 -5.93 -15.81 -4.64
N VAL A 192 -6.27 -15.48 -5.92
CA VAL A 192 -5.90 -16.31 -7.08
C VAL A 192 -4.69 -15.74 -7.84
N LYS A 193 -4.57 -14.42 -7.89
CA LYS A 193 -3.48 -13.74 -8.61
C LYS A 193 -2.93 -12.60 -7.79
N ASP A 194 -1.62 -12.55 -7.68
CA ASP A 194 -0.93 -11.47 -7.00
C ASP A 194 0.30 -11.00 -7.79
N LEU A 195 0.77 -9.83 -7.46
CA LEU A 195 2.11 -9.36 -7.78
C LEU A 195 2.90 -9.39 -6.47
N LYS A 196 3.86 -10.31 -6.38
CA LYS A 196 4.79 -10.36 -5.25
C LYS A 196 6.21 -10.15 -5.71
N PHE A 197 6.98 -9.50 -4.88
CA PHE A 197 8.39 -9.32 -5.09
C PHE A 197 9.16 -9.39 -3.77
N LYS A 198 10.43 -9.74 -3.86
CA LYS A 198 11.34 -9.80 -2.71
C LYS A 198 12.44 -8.76 -2.89
N ASN A 199 12.69 -7.97 -1.86
CA ASN A 199 13.82 -7.06 -1.88
C ASN A 199 15.14 -7.85 -1.84
N ASN A 200 15.80 -7.99 -2.98
CA ASN A 200 17.09 -8.66 -3.16
C ASN A 200 18.30 -7.74 -2.94
N TYR A 201 18.08 -6.45 -2.64
CA TYR A 201 19.14 -5.52 -2.26
C TYR A 201 19.59 -5.75 -0.80
N LYS A 202 20.79 -5.26 -0.47
CA LYS A 202 21.33 -5.28 0.91
C LYS A 202 20.81 -4.14 1.78
N THR A 203 20.13 -3.18 1.17
CA THR A 203 19.51 -2.02 1.83
C THR A 203 18.00 -2.08 1.63
N PRO A 204 17.20 -1.40 2.47
CA PRO A 204 15.77 -1.26 2.21
C PRO A 204 15.51 -0.60 0.85
N ILE A 205 14.33 -0.84 0.30
CA ILE A 205 13.76 -0.07 -0.81
C ILE A 205 12.48 0.60 -0.36
N TYR A 206 12.17 1.76 -0.94
CA TYR A 206 10.95 2.52 -0.63
C TYR A 206 10.15 2.74 -1.90
N ILE A 207 8.84 2.54 -1.80
CA ILE A 207 7.91 2.70 -2.91
C ILE A 207 7.22 4.06 -2.78
N GLU A 208 7.45 4.95 -3.75
CA GLU A 208 6.69 6.19 -3.89
C GLU A 208 5.64 6.02 -4.99
N SER A 209 4.40 6.37 -4.70
CA SER A 209 3.34 6.57 -5.70
C SER A 209 3.15 8.06 -5.95
N VAL A 210 3.05 8.46 -7.21
CA VAL A 210 2.77 9.84 -7.62
C VAL A 210 1.59 9.83 -8.56
N LEU A 211 0.56 10.58 -8.20
CA LEU A 211 -0.66 10.79 -8.98
C LEU A 211 -0.66 12.23 -9.48
N SER A 212 -0.58 12.43 -10.78
CA SER A 212 -0.58 13.75 -11.40
C SER A 212 -1.08 13.71 -12.84
N ASP A 213 -1.99 14.61 -13.17
CA ASP A 213 -2.49 14.82 -14.53
C ASP A 213 -3.01 13.54 -15.21
N GLY A 214 -3.66 12.65 -14.44
CA GLY A 214 -4.18 11.38 -14.91
C GLY A 214 -3.12 10.29 -15.10
N TYR A 215 -1.89 10.51 -14.63
CA TYR A 215 -0.83 9.51 -14.63
C TYR A 215 -0.58 8.98 -13.23
N LEU A 216 -0.43 7.66 -13.14
CA LEU A 216 0.14 6.98 -11.99
C LEU A 216 1.61 6.68 -12.30
N THR A 217 2.50 7.15 -11.43
CA THR A 217 3.95 6.83 -11.48
C THR A 217 4.35 6.12 -10.20
N PHE A 218 5.08 5.02 -10.31
CA PHE A 218 5.83 4.45 -9.19
C PHE A 218 7.32 4.74 -9.35
N ASN A 219 7.94 5.22 -8.27
CA ASN A 219 9.38 5.35 -8.11
C ASN A 219 9.84 4.37 -7.03
N ILE A 220 10.82 3.55 -7.36
CA ILE A 220 11.47 2.64 -6.42
C ILE A 220 12.78 3.28 -5.97
N TYR A 221 12.83 3.71 -4.72
CA TYR A 221 14.04 4.30 -4.13
C TYR A 221 14.87 3.24 -3.41
N GLY A 222 16.17 3.41 -3.45
CA GLY A 222 17.11 2.55 -2.75
C GLY A 222 18.51 3.14 -2.78
N LYS A 223 19.50 2.29 -2.57
CA LYS A 223 20.90 2.60 -2.76
C LYS A 223 21.41 1.86 -3.99
N GLU A 224 21.85 2.62 -5.01
CA GLU A 224 22.36 2.05 -6.24
C GLU A 224 23.64 1.24 -5.98
N THR A 225 23.64 0.00 -6.43
CA THR A 225 24.77 -0.95 -6.27
C THR A 225 25.09 -1.75 -7.53
N ARG A 226 24.42 -1.45 -8.63
CA ARG A 226 24.59 -2.12 -9.94
C ARG A 226 25.76 -1.55 -10.72
#